data_21fe5cf64352fc87fad9e88b48dfcdd4
#
_entry.id   21fe5cf64352fc87fad9e88b48dfcdd4
#
_cell.length_a   1.000
_cell.length_b   1.000
_cell.length_c   1.000
_cell.angle_alpha   90.00
_cell.angle_beta   90.00
_cell.angle_gamma   90.00
#
_symmetry.space_group_name_H-M   'P 1'
#
loop_
_entity.id
_entity.type
_entity.pdbx_description
1 polymer ?
#
loop_
_entity_poly.entity_id
_entity_poly.type
_entity_poly.pdbx_seq_one_letter_code
_entity_poly.pdbx_strand_id
1 'polypeptide(L)'
;MHFDFENDALGKGTDGEDVFLRDIWPSPAEVQELVDSSISREQFIKQYSTVFDGDERWRSLPTPDDDIFQWDENSTYVRKAPYFDGMTMELTPVRDIEGARVMATLGDSVTTDHISPAGNIKPGTPAAQYLTEHGVDRKDFNSFGSRRGNHEVMIRGTFANIRLKNVMVSAVNDGQVVEGGFTRDFTKPGGPQSYIYDASMNYQEQGTPLVIFGGKEYGSGSSRDWAAKGTSLLGVKAVITESFERIHRSNLIGMGVVPLQFPAGESWESLGLDGTEVVSITGLESSTTAPLRRRSV
;
A
#
# COMPACT_ATOMS: atom_id res chain seq x y z
N MET A 1 21.47 -27.25 -7.89
CA MET A 1 21.78 -28.34 -6.97
C MET A 1 20.49 -29.15 -6.84
N HIS A 2 20.47 -30.37 -7.35
CA HIS A 2 19.33 -31.28 -7.19
C HIS A 2 19.64 -32.17 -5.98
N PHE A 3 18.79 -32.18 -5.00
CA PHE A 3 18.85 -33.02 -3.83
C PHE A 3 17.60 -33.92 -3.84
N ASP A 4 17.81 -35.24 -3.80
CA ASP A 4 16.70 -36.20 -3.75
C ASP A 4 16.42 -36.60 -2.30
N PHE A 5 15.33 -36.08 -1.75
CA PHE A 5 14.93 -36.33 -0.36
C PHE A 5 14.59 -37.81 -0.07
N GLU A 6 14.40 -38.64 -1.07
CA GLU A 6 14.15 -40.09 -0.88
C GLU A 6 15.44 -40.88 -0.81
N ASN A 7 16.45 -40.49 -1.61
CA ASN A 7 17.63 -41.35 -1.87
C ASN A 7 18.96 -40.71 -1.44
N ASP A 8 19.03 -39.37 -1.30
CA ASP A 8 20.26 -38.72 -0.86
C ASP A 8 20.31 -38.62 0.67
N ALA A 9 21.44 -38.91 1.26
CA ALA A 9 21.67 -38.80 2.69
C ALA A 9 21.70 -37.32 3.12
N LEU A 10 20.99 -36.99 4.21
CA LEU A 10 21.04 -35.68 4.83
C LEU A 10 22.38 -35.39 5.52
N GLY A 11 23.06 -36.44 5.95
CA GLY A 11 24.32 -36.35 6.65
C GLY A 11 24.71 -37.70 7.29
N LYS A 12 25.66 -37.65 8.23
CA LYS A 12 26.05 -38.83 8.99
C LYS A 12 25.62 -38.72 10.45
N GLY A 13 25.11 -39.81 10.98
CA GLY A 13 24.82 -39.97 12.39
C GLY A 13 26.07 -40.00 13.27
N THR A 14 25.87 -40.01 14.58
CA THR A 14 26.98 -40.10 15.57
C THR A 14 27.71 -41.44 15.52
N ASP A 15 27.07 -42.43 14.94
CA ASP A 15 27.61 -43.78 14.67
C ASP A 15 28.39 -43.86 13.33
N GLY A 16 28.36 -42.78 12.54
CA GLY A 16 29.03 -42.70 11.22
C GLY A 16 28.21 -43.22 10.07
N GLU A 17 27.00 -43.75 10.28
CA GLU A 17 26.09 -44.23 9.25
C GLU A 17 25.39 -43.07 8.56
N ASP A 18 24.90 -43.28 7.34
CA ASP A 18 24.16 -42.29 6.57
C ASP A 18 22.74 -42.14 7.12
N VAL A 19 22.32 -40.88 7.35
CA VAL A 19 20.97 -40.51 7.83
C VAL A 19 20.16 -39.96 6.69
N PHE A 20 19.00 -40.52 6.45
CA PHE A 20 18.05 -40.11 5.41
C PHE A 20 16.85 -39.38 6.02
N LEU A 21 16.10 -38.68 5.19
CA LEU A 21 14.87 -37.98 5.68
C LEU A 21 13.90 -38.98 6.32
N ARG A 22 13.73 -40.17 5.77
CA ARG A 22 12.84 -41.21 6.31
C ARG A 22 13.22 -41.68 7.74
N ASP A 23 14.46 -41.48 8.15
CA ASP A 23 14.96 -41.90 9.47
C ASP A 23 14.57 -40.89 10.58
N ILE A 24 14.30 -39.65 10.21
CA ILE A 24 14.01 -38.54 11.14
C ILE A 24 12.62 -37.95 10.96
N TRP A 25 11.98 -38.15 9.79
CA TRP A 25 10.66 -37.61 9.53
C TRP A 25 9.58 -38.58 10.03
N PRO A 26 8.67 -38.12 10.91
CA PRO A 26 7.63 -39.01 11.45
C PRO A 26 6.69 -39.46 10.32
N SER A 27 6.30 -40.72 10.37
CA SER A 27 5.25 -41.24 9.48
C SER A 27 3.89 -40.63 9.80
N PRO A 28 2.95 -40.56 8.83
CA PRO A 28 1.59 -40.15 9.12
C PRO A 28 0.89 -40.94 10.24
N ALA A 29 1.23 -42.24 10.39
CA ALA A 29 0.69 -43.07 11.44
C ALA A 29 1.19 -42.65 12.83
N GLU A 30 2.50 -42.38 12.98
CA GLU A 30 3.08 -41.88 14.22
C GLU A 30 2.49 -40.52 14.61
N VAL A 31 2.33 -39.61 13.63
CA VAL A 31 1.71 -38.31 13.86
C VAL A 31 0.26 -38.51 14.34
N GLN A 32 -0.51 -39.38 13.70
CA GLN A 32 -1.91 -39.63 14.05
C GLN A 32 -2.01 -40.25 15.47
N GLU A 33 -1.17 -41.21 15.79
CA GLU A 33 -1.14 -41.84 17.12
C GLU A 33 -0.82 -40.80 18.22
N LEU A 34 0.17 -39.90 17.94
CA LEU A 34 0.50 -38.85 18.88
C LEU A 34 -0.64 -37.82 19.03
N VAL A 35 -1.32 -37.46 17.96
CA VAL A 35 -2.49 -36.59 17.99
C VAL A 35 -3.60 -37.25 18.82
N ASP A 36 -3.95 -38.51 18.55
CA ASP A 36 -5.02 -39.22 19.21
C ASP A 36 -4.74 -39.43 20.72
N SER A 37 -3.48 -39.61 21.09
CA SER A 37 -3.05 -39.77 22.49
C SER A 37 -2.91 -38.43 23.25
N SER A 38 -2.62 -37.35 22.53
CA SER A 38 -2.30 -36.05 23.13
C SER A 38 -3.50 -35.10 23.22
N ILE A 39 -4.47 -35.23 22.31
CA ILE A 39 -5.64 -34.36 22.25
C ILE A 39 -6.83 -35.02 22.93
N SER A 40 -7.33 -34.40 23.99
CA SER A 40 -8.48 -34.88 24.74
C SER A 40 -9.66 -33.92 24.72
N ARG A 41 -10.85 -34.44 24.93
CA ARG A 41 -12.08 -33.64 25.05
C ARG A 41 -11.98 -32.63 26.19
N GLU A 42 -11.29 -32.97 27.27
CA GLU A 42 -11.09 -32.11 28.44
C GLU A 42 -10.29 -30.88 28.10
N GLN A 43 -9.30 -31.00 27.21
CA GLN A 43 -8.52 -29.85 26.71
C GLN A 43 -9.41 -28.87 25.94
N PHE A 44 -10.27 -29.37 25.07
CA PHE A 44 -11.23 -28.51 24.36
C PHE A 44 -12.20 -27.82 25.33
N ILE A 45 -12.79 -28.56 26.25
CA ILE A 45 -13.69 -27.97 27.24
C ILE A 45 -12.98 -26.89 28.05
N LYS A 46 -11.77 -27.17 28.55
CA LYS A 46 -10.97 -26.19 29.28
C LYS A 46 -10.65 -24.94 28.47
N GLN A 47 -10.25 -25.14 27.22
CA GLN A 47 -9.86 -24.04 26.35
C GLN A 47 -11.03 -23.14 25.93
N TYR A 48 -12.20 -23.75 25.66
CA TYR A 48 -13.36 -23.04 25.15
C TYR A 48 -14.35 -22.60 26.22
N SER A 49 -14.30 -23.14 27.45
CA SER A 49 -15.22 -22.75 28.53
C SER A 49 -15.16 -21.28 28.91
N THR A 50 -14.00 -20.64 28.69
CA THR A 50 -13.74 -19.23 29.05
C THR A 50 -13.48 -18.35 27.84
N VAL A 51 -13.80 -18.81 26.62
CA VAL A 51 -13.48 -18.11 25.37
C VAL A 51 -14.12 -16.72 25.30
N PHE A 52 -15.27 -16.53 25.93
CA PHE A 52 -15.98 -15.24 25.97
C PHE A 52 -15.61 -14.37 27.19
N ASP A 53 -14.88 -14.92 28.16
CA ASP A 53 -14.57 -14.18 29.38
C ASP A 53 -13.37 -13.24 29.19
N GLY A 54 -12.43 -13.59 28.33
CA GLY A 54 -11.17 -12.91 28.16
C GLY A 54 -10.28 -12.94 29.40
N ASP A 55 -9.07 -12.42 29.29
CA ASP A 55 -8.19 -12.20 30.42
C ASP A 55 -8.54 -10.91 31.20
N GLU A 56 -7.85 -10.64 32.29
CA GLU A 56 -8.09 -9.44 33.11
C GLU A 56 -7.84 -8.15 32.33
N ARG A 57 -6.85 -8.12 31.43
CA ARG A 57 -6.54 -6.95 30.60
C ARG A 57 -7.67 -6.67 29.63
N TRP A 58 -8.20 -7.72 28.98
CA TRP A 58 -9.36 -7.60 28.08
C TRP A 58 -10.60 -7.08 28.82
N ARG A 59 -10.89 -7.64 29.99
CA ARG A 59 -12.05 -7.22 30.81
C ARG A 59 -11.93 -5.82 31.40
N SER A 60 -10.71 -5.32 31.60
CA SER A 60 -10.45 -3.98 32.12
C SER A 60 -10.42 -2.89 31.06
N LEU A 61 -10.54 -3.25 29.76
CA LEU A 61 -10.62 -2.24 28.72
C LEU A 61 -11.87 -1.37 28.91
N PRO A 62 -11.71 -0.04 28.91
CA PRO A 62 -12.85 0.86 28.95
C PRO A 62 -13.65 0.70 27.63
N THR A 63 -14.92 0.32 27.77
CA THR A 63 -15.85 0.28 26.64
C THR A 63 -16.73 1.51 26.71
N PRO A 64 -16.74 2.38 25.71
CA PRO A 64 -17.69 3.48 25.66
C PRO A 64 -19.13 2.94 25.54
N ASP A 65 -20.05 3.54 26.28
CA ASP A 65 -21.47 3.20 26.24
C ASP A 65 -22.23 3.94 25.09
N ASP A 66 -21.48 4.70 24.27
CA ASP A 66 -22.04 5.49 23.18
C ASP A 66 -22.17 4.67 21.89
N ASP A 67 -23.21 4.95 21.10
CA ASP A 67 -23.43 4.37 19.77
C ASP A 67 -22.39 4.86 18.74
N ILE A 68 -21.70 5.96 19.05
CA ILE A 68 -20.71 6.59 18.16
C ILE A 68 -19.33 6.54 18.81
N PHE A 69 -18.35 6.05 18.04
CA PHE A 69 -16.96 6.01 18.50
C PHE A 69 -16.42 7.42 18.79
N GLN A 70 -15.89 7.62 20.00
CA GLN A 70 -15.24 8.87 20.39
C GLN A 70 -13.78 8.86 19.92
N TRP A 71 -13.47 9.73 18.96
CA TRP A 71 -12.13 9.85 18.40
C TRP A 71 -11.22 10.63 19.35
N ASP A 72 -10.04 10.07 19.65
CA ASP A 72 -8.97 10.81 20.35
C ASP A 72 -8.10 11.52 19.32
N GLU A 73 -8.19 12.83 19.27
CA GLU A 73 -7.40 13.66 18.34
C GLU A 73 -5.91 13.65 18.64
N ASN A 74 -5.49 13.24 19.83
CA ASN A 74 -4.09 13.12 20.21
C ASN A 74 -3.51 11.72 19.90
N SER A 75 -4.35 10.77 19.52
CA SER A 75 -3.88 9.43 19.19
C SER A 75 -2.96 9.46 17.96
N THR A 76 -1.79 8.83 18.08
CA THR A 76 -0.87 8.63 16.95
C THR A 76 -1.05 7.26 16.28
N TYR A 77 -2.01 6.44 16.75
CA TYR A 77 -2.30 5.12 16.21
C TYR A 77 -3.63 5.03 15.47
N VAL A 78 -4.67 5.70 15.97
CA VAL A 78 -6.02 5.64 15.39
C VAL A 78 -6.54 7.07 15.26
N ARG A 79 -6.85 7.49 14.04
CA ARG A 79 -7.40 8.82 13.75
C ARG A 79 -8.59 8.70 12.80
N LYS A 80 -9.54 9.61 12.97
CA LYS A 80 -10.65 9.76 12.01
C LYS A 80 -10.07 10.12 10.65
N ALA A 81 -10.28 9.25 9.67
CA ALA A 81 -9.86 9.51 8.30
C ALA A 81 -10.87 10.41 7.57
N PRO A 82 -10.43 11.27 6.64
CA PRO A 82 -11.27 12.31 6.03
C PRO A 82 -12.15 11.80 4.87
N TYR A 83 -12.30 10.49 4.67
CA TYR A 83 -13.00 9.92 3.51
C TYR A 83 -14.49 10.33 3.41
N PHE A 84 -15.11 10.65 4.52
CA PHE A 84 -16.53 11.01 4.60
C PHE A 84 -16.74 12.49 4.95
N ASP A 85 -15.66 13.27 5.07
CA ASP A 85 -15.77 14.67 5.39
C ASP A 85 -16.42 15.43 4.22
N GLY A 86 -17.44 16.21 4.52
CA GLY A 86 -18.22 16.95 3.52
C GLY A 86 -19.15 16.09 2.65
N MET A 87 -19.33 14.80 2.98
CA MET A 87 -20.28 13.95 2.25
C MET A 87 -21.71 14.44 2.44
N THR A 88 -22.44 14.51 1.33
CA THR A 88 -23.85 14.87 1.29
C THR A 88 -24.68 13.75 0.68
N MET A 89 -26.01 13.82 0.83
CA MET A 89 -26.94 12.88 0.17
C MET A 89 -27.01 13.09 -1.35
N GLU A 90 -26.60 14.26 -1.83
CA GLU A 90 -26.54 14.55 -3.25
C GLU A 90 -25.20 14.05 -3.81
N LEU A 91 -25.28 13.27 -4.89
CA LEU A 91 -24.10 12.76 -5.57
C LEU A 91 -23.38 13.90 -6.30
N THR A 92 -22.11 14.07 -6.02
CA THR A 92 -21.26 14.96 -6.82
C THR A 92 -21.10 14.36 -8.22
N PRO A 93 -21.44 15.10 -9.28
CA PRO A 93 -21.25 14.59 -10.63
C PRO A 93 -19.77 14.36 -10.94
N VAL A 94 -19.50 13.33 -11.74
CA VAL A 94 -18.15 13.10 -12.26
C VAL A 94 -17.81 14.27 -13.19
N ARG A 95 -16.61 14.82 -13.03
CA ARG A 95 -16.09 15.92 -13.85
C ARG A 95 -14.83 15.50 -14.58
N ASP A 96 -14.57 16.17 -15.69
CA ASP A 96 -13.30 16.07 -16.39
C ASP A 96 -12.15 16.53 -15.47
N ILE A 97 -10.96 16.01 -15.71
CA ILE A 97 -9.77 16.37 -14.94
C ILE A 97 -8.94 17.30 -15.80
N GLU A 98 -8.77 18.52 -15.36
CA GLU A 98 -8.07 19.56 -16.12
C GLU A 98 -6.80 20.00 -15.43
N GLY A 99 -5.73 20.19 -16.22
CA GLY A 99 -4.49 20.79 -15.73
C GLY A 99 -3.72 19.99 -14.69
N ALA A 100 -3.90 18.66 -14.66
CA ALA A 100 -3.23 17.80 -13.70
C ALA A 100 -1.71 17.74 -13.93
N ARG A 101 -0.95 17.69 -12.85
CA ARG A 101 0.50 17.46 -12.89
C ARG A 101 0.82 15.99 -12.68
N VAL A 102 1.90 15.53 -13.29
CA VAL A 102 2.38 14.16 -13.09
C VAL A 102 3.13 14.09 -11.76
N MET A 103 2.68 13.22 -10.87
CA MET A 103 3.32 12.98 -9.56
C MET A 103 4.42 11.93 -9.67
N ALA A 104 4.21 10.91 -10.49
CA ALA A 104 5.18 9.84 -10.68
C ALA A 104 5.06 9.21 -12.05
N THR A 105 6.20 8.85 -12.63
CA THR A 105 6.34 8.02 -13.82
C THR A 105 7.10 6.76 -13.44
N LEU A 106 6.37 5.65 -13.43
CA LEU A 106 6.82 4.38 -12.85
C LEU A 106 6.89 3.29 -13.92
N GLY A 107 7.83 2.37 -13.77
CA GLY A 107 7.99 1.22 -14.66
C GLY A 107 6.98 0.10 -14.43
N ASP A 108 7.31 -1.09 -14.95
CA ASP A 108 6.51 -2.30 -14.84
C ASP A 108 6.50 -2.88 -13.43
N SER A 109 5.49 -3.70 -13.13
CA SER A 109 5.37 -4.53 -11.93
C SER A 109 5.49 -3.73 -10.61
N VAL A 110 4.95 -2.52 -10.59
CA VAL A 110 4.82 -1.74 -9.36
C VAL A 110 3.75 -2.39 -8.48
N THR A 111 4.20 -3.05 -7.42
CA THR A 111 3.33 -3.81 -6.52
C THR A 111 2.61 -2.92 -5.51
N THR A 112 1.57 -3.45 -4.88
CA THR A 112 0.91 -2.79 -3.75
C THR A 112 1.85 -2.53 -2.56
N ASP A 113 2.95 -3.28 -2.43
CA ASP A 113 3.99 -3.05 -1.41
C ASP A 113 4.91 -1.87 -1.75
N HIS A 114 5.01 -1.50 -3.02
CA HIS A 114 5.69 -0.27 -3.42
C HIS A 114 4.82 0.97 -3.15
N ILE A 115 3.50 0.84 -3.28
CA ILE A 115 2.54 1.94 -3.14
C ILE A 115 2.13 2.12 -1.68
N SER A 116 1.58 1.06 -1.06
CA SER A 116 1.16 1.10 0.35
C SER A 116 2.36 0.95 1.28
N PRO A 117 2.49 1.79 2.29
CA PRO A 117 3.63 1.72 3.18
C PRO A 117 3.64 0.42 3.99
N ALA A 118 4.82 -0.14 4.14
CA ALA A 118 5.09 -1.34 4.93
C ALA A 118 6.44 -1.24 5.64
N GLY A 119 6.62 -2.06 6.67
CA GLY A 119 7.87 -2.09 7.44
C GLY A 119 8.03 -0.92 8.39
N ASN A 120 9.26 -0.71 8.84
CA ASN A 120 9.59 0.27 9.85
C ASN A 120 9.60 1.71 9.31
N ILE A 121 9.15 2.64 10.16
CA ILE A 121 9.21 4.07 9.87
C ILE A 121 10.64 4.56 10.07
N LYS A 122 11.29 4.98 8.99
CA LYS A 122 12.70 5.40 9.01
C LYS A 122 12.83 6.85 9.46
N PRO A 123 13.87 7.19 10.26
CA PRO A 123 14.20 8.57 10.58
C PRO A 123 14.43 9.42 9.33
N GLY A 124 14.11 10.72 9.42
CA GLY A 124 14.29 11.67 8.32
C GLY A 124 13.22 11.59 7.23
N THR A 125 12.21 10.73 7.39
CA THR A 125 11.07 10.66 6.46
C THR A 125 9.91 11.54 6.95
N PRO A 126 8.98 11.95 6.07
CA PRO A 126 7.80 12.72 6.47
C PRO A 126 6.97 12.06 7.57
N ALA A 127 6.87 10.72 7.58
CA ALA A 127 6.16 9.98 8.64
C ALA A 127 6.90 10.07 9.99
N ALA A 128 8.22 9.99 9.98
CA ALA A 128 9.02 10.14 11.20
C ALA A 128 8.94 11.57 11.76
N GLN A 129 8.95 12.56 10.88
CA GLN A 129 8.80 13.96 11.29
C GLN A 129 7.44 14.18 11.97
N TYR A 130 6.36 13.73 11.34
CA TYR A 130 5.00 13.79 11.91
C TYR A 130 4.94 13.18 13.32
N LEU A 131 5.50 11.99 13.51
CA LEU A 131 5.49 11.32 14.81
C LEU A 131 6.31 12.08 15.86
N THR A 132 7.47 12.62 15.47
CA THR A 132 8.31 13.45 16.36
C THR A 132 7.58 14.73 16.79
N GLU A 133 6.88 15.40 15.86
CA GLU A 133 6.08 16.59 16.13
C GLU A 133 4.90 16.29 17.09
N HIS A 134 4.42 15.03 17.11
CA HIS A 134 3.41 14.56 18.05
C HIS A 134 3.98 13.93 19.32
N GLY A 135 5.25 14.18 19.62
CA GLY A 135 5.91 13.76 20.87
C GLY A 135 6.24 12.26 20.96
N VAL A 136 6.26 11.54 19.84
CA VAL A 136 6.63 10.12 19.82
C VAL A 136 8.14 9.99 19.68
N ASP A 137 8.80 9.32 20.62
CA ASP A 137 10.21 9.01 20.54
C ASP A 137 10.54 8.04 19.40
N ARG A 138 11.72 8.16 18.81
CA ARG A 138 12.18 7.29 17.72
C ARG A 138 12.08 5.80 18.03
N LYS A 139 12.35 5.39 19.28
CA LYS A 139 12.26 3.98 19.73
C LYS A 139 10.83 3.45 19.67
N ASP A 140 9.83 4.34 19.72
CA ASP A 140 8.40 4.04 19.79
C ASP A 140 7.68 4.29 18.46
N PHE A 141 8.41 4.59 17.36
CA PHE A 141 7.83 4.81 16.04
C PHE A 141 7.06 3.59 15.54
N ASN A 142 7.54 2.39 15.88
CA ASN A 142 6.96 1.15 15.39
C ASN A 142 7.00 1.05 13.85
N SER A 143 6.03 0.34 13.29
CA SER A 143 5.92 0.14 11.85
C SER A 143 4.67 0.83 11.28
N PHE A 144 4.65 1.04 9.97
CA PHE A 144 3.44 1.49 9.28
C PHE A 144 2.25 0.55 9.51
N GLY A 145 2.49 -0.77 9.58
CA GLY A 145 1.45 -1.75 9.85
C GLY A 145 0.79 -1.56 11.21
N SER A 146 1.56 -1.21 12.25
CA SER A 146 1.03 -0.92 13.59
C SER A 146 0.18 0.35 13.62
N ARG A 147 0.44 1.30 12.71
CA ARG A 147 -0.21 2.62 12.64
C ARG A 147 -1.18 2.75 11.48
N ARG A 148 -1.59 1.64 10.87
CA ARG A 148 -2.49 1.66 9.70
C ARG A 148 -3.88 2.29 9.98
N GLY A 149 -4.26 2.45 11.24
CA GLY A 149 -5.44 3.20 11.67
C GLY A 149 -5.25 4.72 11.70
N ASN A 150 -4.02 5.21 11.46
CA ASN A 150 -3.71 6.62 11.38
C ASN A 150 -3.35 7.00 9.93
N HIS A 151 -4.31 7.62 9.24
CA HIS A 151 -4.15 8.03 7.83
C HIS A 151 -3.02 9.05 7.65
N GLU A 152 -2.74 9.90 8.64
CA GLU A 152 -1.67 10.88 8.58
C GLU A 152 -0.28 10.23 8.49
N VAL A 153 -0.07 9.14 9.21
CA VAL A 153 1.16 8.34 9.10
C VAL A 153 1.20 7.61 7.76
N MET A 154 0.08 7.00 7.37
CA MET A 154 0.02 6.16 6.19
C MET A 154 0.22 6.95 4.89
N ILE A 155 -0.36 8.14 4.73
CA ILE A 155 -0.17 8.96 3.53
C ILE A 155 1.29 9.40 3.36
N ARG A 156 1.99 9.66 4.46
CA ARG A 156 3.41 10.07 4.46
C ARG A 156 4.35 8.92 4.07
N GLY A 157 3.86 7.69 4.11
CA GLY A 157 4.57 6.50 3.65
C GLY A 157 4.09 5.97 2.29
N THR A 158 3.01 6.53 1.74
CA THR A 158 2.50 6.11 0.43
C THR A 158 3.50 6.49 -0.66
N PHE A 159 3.84 5.53 -1.52
CA PHE A 159 4.93 5.62 -2.50
C PHE A 159 6.33 5.90 -1.89
N ALA A 160 6.53 5.63 -0.61
CA ALA A 160 7.82 5.85 0.06
C ALA A 160 8.67 4.57 0.18
N ASN A 161 8.34 3.50 -0.56
CA ASN A 161 9.14 2.29 -0.58
C ASN A 161 10.56 2.60 -1.09
N ILE A 162 11.57 2.09 -0.39
CA ILE A 162 12.99 2.33 -0.70
C ILE A 162 13.44 1.79 -2.06
N ARG A 163 12.65 0.91 -2.68
CA ARG A 163 12.90 0.33 -4.01
C ARG A 163 12.11 1.00 -5.13
N LEU A 164 11.26 1.96 -4.78
CA LEU A 164 10.48 2.67 -5.78
C LEU A 164 11.43 3.53 -6.64
N LYS A 165 11.24 3.48 -7.95
CA LYS A 165 12.01 4.23 -8.94
C LYS A 165 11.06 5.13 -9.70
N ASN A 166 11.09 6.42 -9.41
CA ASN A 166 10.36 7.42 -10.17
C ASN A 166 11.31 8.04 -11.20
N VAL A 167 11.05 7.78 -12.49
CA VAL A 167 11.93 8.20 -13.59
C VAL A 167 12.09 9.72 -13.63
N MET A 168 11.07 10.48 -13.25
CA MET A 168 11.11 11.95 -13.22
C MET A 168 12.28 12.50 -12.43
N VAL A 169 12.71 11.80 -11.38
CA VAL A 169 13.78 12.27 -10.47
C VAL A 169 15.16 12.12 -11.11
N SER A 170 15.34 11.19 -12.02
CA SER A 170 16.60 10.99 -12.74
C SER A 170 17.03 12.23 -13.52
N ALA A 171 16.07 13.00 -14.03
CA ALA A 171 16.33 14.22 -14.80
C ALA A 171 17.03 15.32 -14.00
N VAL A 172 16.94 15.33 -12.66
CA VAL A 172 17.59 16.29 -11.76
C VAL A 172 18.73 15.68 -10.94
N ASN A 173 19.12 14.44 -11.27
CA ASN A 173 20.21 13.68 -10.65
C ASN A 173 21.19 13.14 -11.69
N ASP A 174 21.55 13.94 -12.69
CA ASP A 174 22.51 13.58 -13.75
C ASP A 174 22.18 12.27 -14.49
N GLY A 175 20.90 11.95 -14.63
CA GLY A 175 20.42 10.70 -15.23
C GLY A 175 20.53 9.47 -14.34
N GLN A 176 20.99 9.61 -13.10
CA GLN A 176 21.10 8.51 -12.18
C GLN A 176 19.75 8.10 -11.63
N VAL A 177 19.51 6.79 -11.54
CA VAL A 177 18.29 6.25 -10.95
C VAL A 177 18.31 6.50 -9.44
N VAL A 178 17.31 7.24 -8.97
CA VAL A 178 17.10 7.49 -7.54
C VAL A 178 16.01 6.55 -7.03
N GLU A 179 16.34 5.80 -5.98
CA GLU A 179 15.38 4.92 -5.29
C GLU A 179 14.77 5.62 -4.08
N GLY A 180 13.49 5.36 -3.83
CA GLY A 180 12.76 5.92 -2.70
C GLY A 180 11.53 6.72 -3.11
N GLY A 181 10.87 7.32 -2.12
CA GLY A 181 9.62 8.08 -2.28
C GLY A 181 9.83 9.51 -2.75
N PHE A 182 10.52 9.69 -3.87
CA PHE A 182 10.85 11.01 -4.40
C PHE A 182 10.12 11.32 -5.70
N THR A 183 9.90 12.61 -5.92
CA THR A 183 9.34 13.16 -7.15
C THR A 183 9.96 14.55 -7.43
N ARG A 184 9.47 15.19 -8.49
CA ARG A 184 9.76 16.60 -8.79
C ARG A 184 8.58 17.47 -8.37
N ASP A 185 8.88 18.55 -7.67
CA ASP A 185 7.88 19.51 -7.20
C ASP A 185 7.84 20.74 -8.11
N PHE A 186 6.96 20.74 -9.09
CA PHE A 186 6.80 21.85 -10.04
C PHE A 186 5.96 23.01 -9.49
N THR A 187 5.56 22.99 -8.23
CA THR A 187 5.06 24.19 -7.54
C THR A 187 6.19 25.17 -7.28
N LYS A 188 7.43 24.69 -7.37
CA LYS A 188 8.67 25.45 -7.20
C LYS A 188 9.42 25.60 -8.52
N PRO A 189 10.14 26.72 -8.75
CA PRO A 189 10.91 26.94 -9.97
C PRO A 189 11.90 25.78 -10.24
N GLY A 190 11.92 25.31 -11.46
CA GLY A 190 12.79 24.22 -11.91
C GLY A 190 12.36 22.81 -11.51
N GLY A 191 11.32 22.65 -10.70
CA GLY A 191 10.84 21.35 -10.25
C GLY A 191 11.91 20.56 -9.51
N PRO A 192 12.39 21.04 -8.34
CA PRO A 192 13.41 20.33 -7.58
C PRO A 192 12.89 18.99 -7.07
N GLN A 193 13.82 18.09 -6.71
CA GLN A 193 13.49 16.85 -6.03
C GLN A 193 12.85 17.13 -4.66
N SER A 194 11.77 16.41 -4.35
CA SER A 194 11.06 16.47 -3.08
C SER A 194 10.56 15.07 -2.71
N TYR A 195 10.18 14.85 -1.44
CA TYR A 195 9.36 13.69 -1.11
C TYR A 195 8.01 13.78 -1.82
N ILE A 196 7.47 12.63 -2.25
CA ILE A 196 6.14 12.56 -2.90
C ILE A 196 5.08 13.17 -1.99
N TYR A 197 5.12 12.89 -0.69
CA TYR A 197 4.18 13.47 0.26
C TYR A 197 4.25 15.00 0.26
N ASP A 198 5.43 15.57 0.42
CA ASP A 198 5.59 17.02 0.53
C ASP A 198 5.17 17.74 -0.76
N ALA A 199 5.58 17.20 -1.91
CA ALA A 199 5.14 17.73 -3.21
C ALA A 199 3.63 17.65 -3.38
N SER A 200 3.01 16.52 -2.99
CA SER A 200 1.56 16.35 -3.11
C SER A 200 0.78 17.34 -2.24
N MET A 201 1.28 17.66 -1.04
CA MET A 201 0.66 18.68 -0.20
C MET A 201 0.75 20.08 -0.83
N ASN A 202 1.91 20.44 -1.42
CA ASN A 202 2.07 21.69 -2.14
C ASN A 202 1.12 21.81 -3.34
N TYR A 203 0.92 20.73 -4.11
CA TYR A 203 -0.05 20.71 -5.21
C TYR A 203 -1.50 20.82 -4.72
N GLN A 204 -1.85 20.15 -3.64
CA GLN A 204 -3.19 20.22 -3.06
C GLN A 204 -3.51 21.63 -2.55
N GLU A 205 -2.54 22.31 -1.91
CA GLU A 205 -2.68 23.69 -1.47
C GLU A 205 -2.96 24.65 -2.65
N GLN A 206 -2.40 24.37 -3.83
CA GLN A 206 -2.67 25.12 -5.06
C GLN A 206 -3.92 24.66 -5.80
N GLY A 207 -4.64 23.62 -5.30
CA GLY A 207 -5.80 23.05 -5.98
C GLY A 207 -5.46 22.29 -7.27
N THR A 208 -4.19 21.92 -7.49
CA THR A 208 -3.73 21.23 -8.70
C THR A 208 -3.94 19.73 -8.58
N PRO A 209 -4.74 19.08 -9.44
CA PRO A 209 -4.92 17.64 -9.45
C PRO A 209 -3.64 16.93 -9.90
N LEU A 210 -3.50 15.66 -9.47
CA LEU A 210 -2.34 14.85 -9.79
C LEU A 210 -2.72 13.60 -10.58
N VAL A 211 -1.79 13.14 -11.43
CA VAL A 211 -1.87 11.87 -12.16
C VAL A 211 -0.58 11.07 -11.99
N ILE A 212 -0.67 9.76 -12.21
CA ILE A 212 0.48 8.84 -12.20
C ILE A 212 0.52 8.11 -13.53
N PHE A 213 1.71 7.99 -14.12
CA PHE A 213 1.99 7.05 -15.20
C PHE A 213 2.63 5.79 -14.65
N GLY A 214 2.21 4.64 -15.16
CA GLY A 214 2.77 3.34 -14.80
C GLY A 214 2.92 2.42 -16.00
N GLY A 215 3.71 1.38 -15.84
CA GLY A 215 3.88 0.34 -16.85
C GLY A 215 2.87 -0.80 -16.70
N LYS A 216 3.32 -2.02 -16.97
CA LYS A 216 2.51 -3.26 -16.90
C LYS A 216 2.32 -3.73 -15.47
N GLU A 217 1.22 -4.46 -15.24
CA GLU A 217 0.92 -5.14 -13.98
C GLU A 217 0.92 -4.21 -12.75
N TYR A 218 0.46 -2.97 -12.95
CA TYR A 218 0.41 -1.98 -11.86
C TYR A 218 -0.54 -2.42 -10.75
N GLY A 219 -0.04 -2.40 -9.52
CA GLY A 219 -0.78 -2.78 -8.32
C GLY A 219 -0.84 -4.29 -8.06
N SER A 220 0.05 -5.09 -8.67
CA SER A 220 0.19 -6.52 -8.39
C SER A 220 0.60 -6.78 -6.93
N GLY A 221 0.38 -8.01 -6.45
CA GLY A 221 0.73 -8.42 -5.08
C GLY A 221 -0.47 -8.50 -4.15
N SER A 222 -0.27 -8.19 -2.85
CA SER A 222 -1.30 -8.30 -1.82
C SER A 222 -2.47 -7.34 -2.05
N SER A 223 -3.70 -7.79 -1.69
CA SER A 223 -4.92 -6.96 -1.76
C SER A 223 -4.90 -5.87 -0.69
N ARG A 224 -4.15 -4.80 -0.92
CA ARG A 224 -4.03 -3.68 0.02
C ARG A 224 -4.84 -2.48 -0.48
N ASP A 225 -5.95 -2.21 0.17
CA ASP A 225 -6.77 -1.03 -0.10
C ASP A 225 -6.04 0.29 0.22
N TRP A 226 -5.10 0.28 1.16
CA TRP A 226 -4.25 1.44 1.43
C TRP A 226 -3.45 1.91 0.21
N ALA A 227 -3.13 1.03 -0.73
CA ALA A 227 -2.51 1.44 -1.98
C ALA A 227 -3.41 2.41 -2.78
N ALA A 228 -4.73 2.23 -2.73
CA ALA A 228 -5.70 3.15 -3.37
C ALA A 228 -6.07 4.32 -2.45
N LYS A 229 -6.26 4.08 -1.14
CA LYS A 229 -6.56 5.12 -0.16
C LYS A 229 -5.45 6.18 -0.11
N GLY A 230 -4.20 5.76 0.04
CA GLY A 230 -3.06 6.66 0.06
C GLY A 230 -2.92 7.45 -1.24
N THR A 231 -3.11 6.79 -2.38
CA THR A 231 -3.10 7.42 -3.71
C THR A 231 -4.15 8.54 -3.78
N SER A 232 -5.39 8.27 -3.36
CA SER A 232 -6.46 9.28 -3.32
C SER A 232 -6.15 10.44 -2.38
N LEU A 233 -5.67 10.14 -1.16
CA LEU A 233 -5.33 11.15 -0.15
C LEU A 233 -4.16 12.04 -0.56
N LEU A 234 -3.25 11.56 -1.40
CA LEU A 234 -2.19 12.37 -2.02
C LEU A 234 -2.69 13.29 -3.13
N GLY A 235 -4.01 13.33 -3.41
CA GLY A 235 -4.58 14.21 -4.43
C GLY A 235 -4.53 13.65 -5.86
N VAL A 236 -4.15 12.39 -6.04
CA VAL A 236 -4.15 11.72 -7.35
C VAL A 236 -5.58 11.48 -7.80
N LYS A 237 -5.92 11.95 -9.00
CA LYS A 237 -7.24 11.82 -9.61
C LYS A 237 -7.30 10.70 -10.66
N ALA A 238 -6.18 10.41 -11.31
CA ALA A 238 -6.12 9.30 -12.25
C ALA A 238 -4.76 8.59 -12.21
N VAL A 239 -4.79 7.32 -12.55
CA VAL A 239 -3.60 6.48 -12.79
C VAL A 239 -3.72 5.92 -14.20
N ILE A 240 -2.71 6.13 -15.03
CA ILE A 240 -2.68 5.76 -16.45
C ILE A 240 -1.55 4.76 -16.64
N THR A 241 -1.86 3.54 -17.05
CA THR A 241 -0.89 2.44 -17.12
C THR A 241 -1.05 1.61 -18.38
N GLU A 242 -0.08 0.75 -18.69
CA GLU A 242 -0.24 -0.26 -19.74
C GLU A 242 -1.21 -1.36 -19.30
N SER A 243 -1.15 -1.80 -18.04
CA SER A 243 -2.11 -2.76 -17.48
C SER A 243 -2.18 -2.69 -15.96
N PHE A 244 -3.34 -3.09 -15.42
CA PHE A 244 -3.59 -3.14 -13.97
C PHE A 244 -3.76 -4.56 -13.48
N GLU A 245 -3.35 -4.78 -12.23
CA GLU A 245 -3.90 -5.86 -11.44
C GLU A 245 -5.39 -5.57 -11.13
N ARG A 246 -6.22 -6.58 -11.26
CA ARG A 246 -7.69 -6.45 -11.22
C ARG A 246 -8.22 -5.87 -9.90
N ILE A 247 -7.71 -6.35 -8.77
CA ILE A 247 -8.18 -5.92 -7.44
C ILE A 247 -7.79 -4.47 -7.19
N HIS A 248 -6.54 -4.11 -7.50
CA HIS A 248 -6.05 -2.74 -7.33
C HIS A 248 -6.82 -1.74 -8.20
N ARG A 249 -7.10 -2.11 -9.45
CA ARG A 249 -7.95 -1.30 -10.34
C ARG A 249 -9.34 -1.05 -9.73
N SER A 250 -9.95 -2.08 -9.14
CA SER A 250 -11.25 -1.94 -8.46
C SER A 250 -11.15 -1.05 -7.23
N ASN A 251 -10.07 -1.17 -6.45
CA ASN A 251 -9.83 -0.34 -5.27
C ASN A 251 -9.63 1.14 -5.63
N LEU A 252 -8.92 1.44 -6.73
CA LEU A 252 -8.78 2.81 -7.23
C LEU A 252 -10.14 3.44 -7.53
N ILE A 253 -11.02 2.73 -8.24
CA ILE A 253 -12.38 3.19 -8.53
C ILE A 253 -13.15 3.43 -7.23
N GLY A 254 -13.09 2.49 -6.27
CA GLY A 254 -13.73 2.61 -4.97
C GLY A 254 -13.26 3.82 -4.16
N MET A 255 -12.06 4.30 -4.41
CA MET A 255 -11.47 5.49 -3.77
C MET A 255 -11.59 6.77 -4.61
N GLY A 256 -12.33 6.74 -5.72
CA GLY A 256 -12.54 7.90 -6.58
C GLY A 256 -11.33 8.27 -7.45
N VAL A 257 -10.41 7.33 -7.67
CA VAL A 257 -9.27 7.50 -8.58
C VAL A 257 -9.59 6.80 -9.90
N VAL A 258 -9.48 7.51 -11.01
CA VAL A 258 -9.81 6.98 -12.36
C VAL A 258 -8.68 6.12 -12.90
N PRO A 259 -8.86 4.80 -13.10
CA PRO A 259 -7.85 3.95 -13.72
C PRO A 259 -8.01 3.96 -15.24
N LEU A 260 -7.02 4.44 -15.96
CA LEU A 260 -6.96 4.48 -17.41
C LEU A 260 -5.84 3.58 -17.94
N GLN A 261 -6.00 3.09 -19.15
CA GLN A 261 -4.98 2.29 -19.83
C GLN A 261 -4.55 2.98 -21.12
N PHE A 262 -3.24 2.95 -21.38
CA PHE A 262 -2.71 3.31 -22.70
C PHE A 262 -3.31 2.39 -23.79
N PRO A 263 -3.47 2.87 -25.00
CA PRO A 263 -3.82 2.01 -26.14
C PRO A 263 -2.84 0.84 -26.28
N ALA A 264 -3.29 -0.24 -26.90
CA ALA A 264 -2.44 -1.42 -27.08
C ALA A 264 -1.17 -1.09 -27.88
N GLY A 265 -0.02 -1.37 -27.29
CA GLY A 265 1.29 -1.09 -27.88
C GLY A 265 1.85 0.30 -27.57
N GLU A 266 1.11 1.12 -26.83
CA GLU A 266 1.58 2.41 -26.33
C GLU A 266 1.90 2.37 -24.84
N SER A 267 2.88 3.17 -24.45
CA SER A 267 3.29 3.38 -23.08
C SER A 267 3.74 4.82 -22.89
N TRP A 268 3.92 5.25 -21.66
CA TRP A 268 4.50 6.57 -21.39
C TRP A 268 5.88 6.73 -22.04
N GLU A 269 6.68 5.66 -22.13
CA GLU A 269 7.99 5.66 -22.81
C GLU A 269 7.83 5.84 -24.32
N SER A 270 6.94 5.07 -24.96
CA SER A 270 6.73 5.15 -26.43
C SER A 270 6.16 6.48 -26.89
N LEU A 271 5.42 7.15 -25.99
CA LEU A 271 4.86 8.49 -26.21
C LEU A 271 5.85 9.62 -25.85
N GLY A 272 7.01 9.27 -25.31
CA GLY A 272 8.05 10.24 -24.91
C GLY A 272 7.65 11.11 -23.73
N LEU A 273 6.77 10.61 -22.85
CA LEU A 273 6.35 11.33 -21.64
C LEU A 273 7.43 11.21 -20.58
N ASP A 274 7.82 12.31 -19.97
CA ASP A 274 8.89 12.37 -18.97
C ASP A 274 8.42 12.82 -17.58
N GLY A 275 7.11 13.11 -17.43
CA GLY A 275 6.48 13.57 -16.20
C GLY A 275 6.48 15.08 -16.03
N THR A 276 6.92 15.85 -17.01
CA THR A 276 6.85 17.32 -16.98
C THR A 276 5.54 17.86 -17.54
N GLU A 277 4.73 17.00 -18.11
CA GLU A 277 3.49 17.35 -18.81
C GLU A 277 2.43 17.92 -17.86
N VAL A 278 1.54 18.69 -18.45
CA VAL A 278 0.24 19.06 -17.91
C VAL A 278 -0.82 18.23 -18.61
N VAL A 279 -1.54 17.43 -17.86
CA VAL A 279 -2.47 16.41 -18.37
C VAL A 279 -3.91 16.86 -18.15
N SER A 280 -4.73 16.77 -19.19
CA SER A 280 -6.18 16.91 -19.07
C SER A 280 -6.87 15.64 -19.56
N ILE A 281 -7.84 15.14 -18.80
CA ILE A 281 -8.64 13.96 -19.11
C ILE A 281 -10.06 14.42 -19.33
N THR A 282 -10.53 14.33 -20.57
CA THR A 282 -11.84 14.82 -20.98
C THR A 282 -12.80 13.69 -21.33
N GLY A 283 -14.10 13.98 -21.29
CA GLY A 283 -15.14 13.01 -21.61
C GLY A 283 -15.57 12.12 -20.46
N LEU A 284 -15.11 12.38 -19.24
CA LEU A 284 -15.56 11.66 -18.04
C LEU A 284 -17.01 12.03 -17.70
N GLU A 285 -17.40 13.29 -17.82
CA GLU A 285 -18.77 13.76 -17.56
C GLU A 285 -19.82 13.07 -18.43
N SER A 286 -19.49 12.80 -19.68
CA SER A 286 -20.40 12.13 -20.62
C SER A 286 -20.49 10.61 -20.41
N SER A 287 -19.62 10.03 -19.61
CA SER A 287 -19.55 8.58 -19.40
C SER A 287 -20.50 8.07 -18.31
N THR A 288 -21.12 8.96 -17.53
CA THR A 288 -21.98 8.61 -16.40
C THR A 288 -23.32 7.99 -16.81
N THR A 289 -23.74 8.11 -18.07
CA THR A 289 -24.99 7.57 -18.59
C THR A 289 -24.86 6.24 -19.36
N ALA A 290 -23.65 5.74 -19.57
CA ALA A 290 -23.40 4.46 -20.22
C ALA A 290 -22.26 3.70 -19.51
N PRO A 291 -22.30 2.36 -19.46
CA PRO A 291 -21.17 1.61 -18.94
C PRO A 291 -19.91 2.03 -19.70
N LEU A 292 -18.86 2.39 -18.95
CA LEU A 292 -17.56 2.78 -19.48
C LEU A 292 -17.06 1.72 -20.47
N ARG A 293 -17.35 1.91 -21.73
CA ARG A 293 -16.68 1.15 -22.79
C ARG A 293 -15.25 1.66 -22.86
N ARG A 294 -14.30 0.76 -23.10
CA ARG A 294 -12.91 1.10 -23.41
C ARG A 294 -12.88 2.28 -24.38
N ARG A 295 -12.49 3.44 -23.92
CA ARG A 295 -12.15 4.56 -24.77
C ARG A 295 -10.63 4.70 -24.77
N SER A 296 -10.06 4.78 -25.95
CA SER A 296 -8.67 5.19 -26.14
C SER A 296 -8.49 6.63 -25.67
N VAL A 297 -7.41 6.91 -24.99
CA VAL A 297 -6.92 8.25 -24.68
C VAL A 297 -6.39 8.89 -25.95
#